data_646331b22c4d900fbdb880967e7365da
#
_entry.id   646331b22c4d900fbdb880967e7365da
#
_cell.length_a   1.000
_cell.length_b   1.000
_cell.length_c   1.000
_cell.angle_alpha   90.00
_cell.angle_beta   90.00
_cell.angle_gamma   90.00
#
_symmetry.space_group_name_H-M   'P 1'
#
loop_
_entity.id
_entity.type
_entity.pdbx_description
1 polymer ?
#
loop_
_entity_poly.entity_id
_entity_poly.type
_entity_poly.pdbx_seq_one_letter_code
_entity_poly.pdbx_strand_id
1 'polypeptide(L)'
;MRIVISLCFVVFLLSCEKQDPLEDILNEISSHRVLTDEEREEYPLGRYTEEDFKAQADFATKMVEKLKAIDASEMEFTDQISVELMIYRMQEDIDHYDFQAYLNPILVDAGFHIGFANRPNRYRFRSTEDYEKYIRDLKAFPKYVQQHIELMRKGLARGIAQPKAILDGYDVTYNTHLVADYTESSFYAPFLQFPDSFSEEDKTELLKKGKNAVENGALAGYQLVKDFFDNEYIPDAPDEIGASHWPKGEEYYQNRANYYTTNDLSVKEIHDTGLREVERIKEEMEAVMKKAGFKGTRKEFIQFLRTDPQFYPKTPQELLSYAAYLSKKADGKLPALFSKLPRQPYTVEPVAPHLAPKYTGGRYSGAPINSTRAGEYWVNTYDLPSRPLYVMPSLTLHEAVPGHHLQSALTQELEHLPQFRNNIYISAFGEGWGLYSEFLGIEMGMYETPYDDFGRLTYEMWRACRLVVDTGIHAYGWQRQQVIDYLAEHTALSIHECTTETDRYISWPGQALSYKMGDLKIKELRSKATEQLKDDFDIRAFHQALLSEGTLTLPLMEQLIDRYIQEVKTKND
;
A
#
# COMPACT_ATOMS: atom_id res chain seq x y z
N MET A 1 73.04 -19.70 37.37
CA MET A 1 71.76 -19.96 36.70
C MET A 1 70.85 -18.77 36.96
N ARG A 2 70.78 -17.82 36.02
CA ARG A 2 70.01 -16.57 36.14
C ARG A 2 68.69 -16.79 35.38
N ILE A 3 67.58 -16.77 36.10
CA ILE A 3 66.25 -16.84 35.53
C ILE A 3 65.86 -15.40 35.11
N VAL A 4 65.67 -15.20 33.81
CA VAL A 4 65.08 -13.95 33.24
C VAL A 4 63.56 -14.14 33.13
N ILE A 5 62.84 -13.44 33.96
CA ILE A 5 61.36 -13.36 33.87
C ILE A 5 61.03 -12.29 32.84
N SER A 6 60.50 -12.72 31.69
CA SER A 6 60.00 -11.80 30.64
C SER A 6 58.54 -11.46 30.98
N LEU A 7 58.32 -10.19 31.35
CA LEU A 7 56.99 -9.62 31.62
C LEU A 7 56.37 -9.24 30.28
N CYS A 8 55.44 -10.05 29.75
CA CYS A 8 54.61 -9.63 28.61
C CYS A 8 53.51 -8.66 29.10
N PHE A 9 53.69 -7.38 28.76
CA PHE A 9 52.60 -6.39 28.85
C PHE A 9 51.58 -6.67 27.73
N VAL A 10 50.43 -7.22 28.07
CA VAL A 10 49.28 -7.28 27.18
C VAL A 10 48.59 -5.91 27.28
N VAL A 11 48.84 -5.06 26.29
CA VAL A 11 48.10 -3.82 26.10
C VAL A 11 46.71 -4.22 25.57
N PHE A 12 45.70 -4.21 26.44
CA PHE A 12 44.31 -4.17 26.02
C PHE A 12 44.06 -2.80 25.37
N LEU A 13 44.09 -2.75 24.06
CA LEU A 13 43.46 -1.67 23.30
C LEU A 13 41.95 -1.84 23.50
N LEU A 14 41.39 -1.14 24.49
CA LEU A 14 39.97 -0.82 24.51
C LEU A 14 39.73 0.07 23.28
N SER A 15 39.35 -0.50 22.16
CA SER A 15 38.70 0.26 21.12
C SER A 15 37.38 0.75 21.75
N CYS A 16 37.29 2.02 22.10
CA CYS A 16 36.02 2.69 22.19
C CYS A 16 35.41 2.60 20.79
N GLU A 17 34.55 1.63 20.55
CA GLU A 17 33.61 1.70 19.44
C GLU A 17 32.90 3.04 19.60
N LYS A 18 33.09 3.92 18.65
CA LYS A 18 32.34 5.18 18.58
C LYS A 18 30.88 4.74 18.43
N GLN A 19 30.10 4.92 19.48
CA GLN A 19 28.66 4.62 19.45
C GLN A 19 28.06 5.36 18.27
N ASP A 20 27.36 4.66 17.40
CA ASP A 20 26.68 5.27 16.24
C ASP A 20 25.38 5.91 16.76
N PRO A 21 25.26 7.26 16.73
CA PRO A 21 24.08 7.94 17.25
C PRO A 21 22.79 7.52 16.54
N LEU A 22 22.86 7.14 15.25
CA LEU A 22 21.71 6.67 14.50
C LEU A 22 21.27 5.30 15.00
N GLU A 23 22.19 4.36 15.17
CA GLU A 23 21.88 3.01 15.66
C GLU A 23 21.23 3.07 17.05
N ASP A 24 21.75 3.92 17.95
CA ASP A 24 21.16 4.10 19.30
C ASP A 24 19.71 4.59 19.22
N ILE A 25 19.41 5.58 18.36
CA ILE A 25 18.05 6.11 18.19
C ILE A 25 17.15 5.05 17.56
N LEU A 26 17.61 4.33 16.53
CA LEU A 26 16.82 3.26 15.89
C LEU A 26 16.51 2.12 16.89
N ASN A 27 17.45 1.80 17.79
CA ASN A 27 17.24 0.83 18.86
C ASN A 27 16.19 1.35 19.89
N GLU A 28 16.25 2.64 20.28
CA GLU A 28 15.24 3.26 21.13
C GLU A 28 13.85 3.19 20.48
N ILE A 29 13.74 3.52 19.20
CA ILE A 29 12.47 3.43 18.43
C ILE A 29 11.96 1.99 18.36
N SER A 30 12.83 1.03 18.02
CA SER A 30 12.44 -0.37 17.84
C SER A 30 12.01 -1.04 19.16
N SER A 31 12.56 -0.58 20.28
CA SER A 31 12.27 -1.10 21.61
C SER A 31 11.10 -0.37 22.29
N HIS A 32 10.69 0.80 21.77
CA HIS A 32 9.59 1.56 22.37
C HIS A 32 8.28 0.78 22.39
N ARG A 33 7.59 0.84 23.50
CA ARG A 33 6.24 0.24 23.68
C ARG A 33 5.39 1.20 24.51
N VAL A 34 4.22 1.53 24.00
CA VAL A 34 3.23 2.34 24.75
C VAL A 34 2.66 1.53 25.91
N LEU A 35 2.48 0.22 25.74
CA LEU A 35 1.94 -0.69 26.76
C LEU A 35 3.04 -1.48 27.45
N THR A 36 2.92 -1.64 28.78
CA THR A 36 3.72 -2.60 29.58
C THR A 36 3.41 -4.04 29.20
N ASP A 37 4.21 -4.99 29.68
CA ASP A 37 3.97 -6.41 29.41
C ASP A 37 2.65 -6.90 30.02
N GLU A 38 2.29 -6.44 31.23
CA GLU A 38 1.03 -6.73 31.88
C GLU A 38 -0.15 -6.17 31.08
N GLU A 39 -0.06 -4.92 30.62
CA GLU A 39 -1.10 -4.31 29.79
C GLU A 39 -1.26 -5.02 28.45
N ARG A 40 -0.19 -5.55 27.84
CA ARG A 40 -0.28 -6.35 26.61
C ARG A 40 -0.98 -7.70 26.81
N GLU A 41 -0.87 -8.29 27.99
CA GLU A 41 -1.68 -9.48 28.34
C GLU A 41 -3.17 -9.12 28.48
N GLU A 42 -3.50 -7.95 29.00
CA GLU A 42 -4.88 -7.46 29.13
C GLU A 42 -5.46 -6.99 27.78
N TYR A 43 -4.61 -6.45 26.89
CA TYR A 43 -4.98 -5.91 25.58
C TYR A 43 -4.18 -6.59 24.45
N PRO A 44 -4.38 -7.88 24.17
CA PRO A 44 -3.57 -8.62 23.20
C PRO A 44 -3.75 -8.13 21.75
N LEU A 45 -4.83 -7.39 21.46
CA LEU A 45 -5.07 -6.73 20.17
C LEU A 45 -4.66 -5.25 20.18
N GLY A 46 -4.06 -4.76 21.26
CA GLY A 46 -3.72 -3.35 21.49
C GLY A 46 -4.75 -2.59 22.30
N ARG A 47 -4.30 -1.49 22.91
CA ARG A 47 -5.17 -0.50 23.55
C ARG A 47 -5.20 0.74 22.65
N TYR A 48 -6.40 1.29 22.47
CA TYR A 48 -6.69 2.40 21.57
C TYR A 48 -7.45 3.48 22.32
N THR A 49 -6.73 4.37 22.98
CA THR A 49 -7.28 5.55 23.65
C THR A 49 -6.62 6.82 23.11
N GLU A 50 -7.23 7.98 23.34
CA GLU A 50 -6.63 9.27 22.96
C GLU A 50 -5.27 9.48 23.65
N GLU A 51 -5.14 8.97 24.90
CA GLU A 51 -3.89 9.02 25.67
C GLU A 51 -2.79 8.14 25.04
N ASP A 52 -3.13 6.98 24.49
CA ASP A 52 -2.16 6.12 23.82
C ASP A 52 -1.65 6.76 22.50
N PHE A 53 -2.55 7.36 21.71
CA PHE A 53 -2.17 8.11 20.52
C PHE A 53 -1.31 9.33 20.87
N LYS A 54 -1.65 10.04 21.96
CA LYS A 54 -0.82 11.14 22.45
C LYS A 54 0.56 10.67 22.87
N ALA A 55 0.65 9.59 23.63
CA ALA A 55 1.94 9.05 24.09
C ALA A 55 2.83 8.64 22.90
N GLN A 56 2.23 8.06 21.84
CA GLN A 56 2.94 7.73 20.60
C GLN A 56 3.44 8.99 19.89
N ALA A 57 2.63 10.04 19.77
CA ALA A 57 3.00 11.31 19.15
C ALA A 57 4.08 12.05 19.95
N ASP A 58 3.97 12.09 21.28
CA ASP A 58 4.98 12.69 22.18
C ASP A 58 6.33 11.95 22.03
N PHE A 59 6.32 10.62 21.96
CA PHE A 59 7.51 9.83 21.70
C PHE A 59 8.09 10.12 20.31
N ALA A 60 7.26 10.12 19.26
CA ALA A 60 7.67 10.42 17.91
C ALA A 60 8.31 11.82 17.80
N THR A 61 7.72 12.83 18.46
CA THR A 61 8.27 14.19 18.52
C THR A 61 9.69 14.20 19.10
N LYS A 62 9.90 13.51 20.24
CA LYS A 62 11.22 13.38 20.86
C LYS A 62 12.24 12.70 19.92
N MET A 63 11.81 11.66 19.19
CA MET A 63 12.69 10.95 18.24
C MET A 63 13.05 11.82 17.03
N VAL A 64 12.09 12.58 16.50
CA VAL A 64 12.33 13.55 15.40
C VAL A 64 13.33 14.62 15.84
N GLU A 65 13.22 15.14 17.06
CA GLU A 65 14.20 16.10 17.60
C GLU A 65 15.61 15.50 17.68
N LYS A 66 15.73 14.26 18.17
CA LYS A 66 17.03 13.56 18.24
C LYS A 66 17.62 13.31 16.86
N LEU A 67 16.80 12.84 15.89
CA LEU A 67 17.24 12.58 14.53
C LEU A 67 17.71 13.86 13.83
N LYS A 68 16.98 14.97 13.99
CA LYS A 68 17.37 16.30 13.44
C LYS A 68 18.62 16.88 14.08
N ALA A 69 19.00 16.44 15.28
CA ALA A 69 20.20 16.88 15.96
C ALA A 69 21.47 16.12 15.50
N ILE A 70 21.35 15.05 14.71
CA ILE A 70 22.48 14.34 14.13
C ILE A 70 23.12 15.23 13.05
N ASP A 71 24.45 15.38 13.09
CA ASP A 71 25.21 15.96 11.98
C ASP A 71 25.35 14.93 10.85
N ALA A 72 24.43 14.97 9.90
CA ALA A 72 24.40 14.03 8.78
C ALA A 72 25.51 14.28 7.74
N SER A 73 26.27 15.38 7.82
CA SER A 73 27.32 15.72 6.83
C SER A 73 28.51 14.75 6.81
N GLU A 74 28.75 14.07 7.95
CA GLU A 74 29.83 13.08 8.12
C GLU A 74 29.35 11.62 7.92
N MET A 75 28.05 11.41 7.63
CA MET A 75 27.46 10.09 7.49
C MET A 75 27.55 9.57 6.05
N GLU A 76 27.58 8.26 5.90
CA GLU A 76 27.37 7.63 4.59
C GLU A 76 25.97 7.98 4.06
N PHE A 77 25.83 8.05 2.74
CA PHE A 77 24.56 8.48 2.12
C PHE A 77 23.37 7.58 2.48
N THR A 78 23.57 6.27 2.59
CA THR A 78 22.55 5.31 3.04
C THR A 78 22.04 5.63 4.45
N ASP A 79 22.92 6.10 5.34
CA ASP A 79 22.53 6.49 6.70
C ASP A 79 21.80 7.84 6.71
N GLN A 80 22.22 8.80 5.87
CA GLN A 80 21.49 10.06 5.67
C GLN A 80 20.05 9.78 5.22
N ILE A 81 19.86 8.88 4.23
CA ILE A 81 18.55 8.41 3.79
C ILE A 81 17.77 7.79 4.96
N SER A 82 18.43 6.99 5.79
CA SER A 82 17.79 6.32 6.93
C SER A 82 17.28 7.31 7.97
N VAL A 83 18.03 8.39 8.24
CA VAL A 83 17.60 9.49 9.11
C VAL A 83 16.35 10.16 8.56
N GLU A 84 16.36 10.58 7.28
CA GLU A 84 15.22 11.28 6.68
C GLU A 84 13.97 10.40 6.59
N LEU A 85 14.11 9.12 6.23
CA LEU A 85 12.99 8.19 6.19
C LEU A 85 12.40 7.91 7.58
N MET A 86 13.23 7.87 8.62
CA MET A 86 12.74 7.71 9.98
C MET A 86 12.02 8.97 10.46
N ILE A 87 12.50 10.16 10.12
CA ILE A 87 11.80 11.43 10.38
C ILE A 87 10.43 11.40 9.68
N TYR A 88 10.39 11.05 8.40
CA TYR A 88 9.13 10.95 7.64
C TYR A 88 8.14 9.98 8.32
N ARG A 89 8.62 8.81 8.77
CA ARG A 89 7.79 7.82 9.46
C ARG A 89 7.27 8.31 10.81
N MET A 90 8.12 8.97 11.60
CA MET A 90 7.73 9.50 12.92
C MET A 90 6.81 10.72 12.80
N GLN A 91 6.98 11.54 11.77
CA GLN A 91 6.10 12.68 11.52
C GLN A 91 4.65 12.23 11.28
N GLU A 92 4.43 11.08 10.65
CA GLU A 92 3.07 10.55 10.47
C GLU A 92 2.36 10.23 11.80
N ASP A 93 3.08 9.73 12.80
CA ASP A 93 2.50 9.49 14.13
C ASP A 93 2.09 10.82 14.82
N ILE A 94 2.88 11.88 14.63
CA ILE A 94 2.57 13.23 15.13
C ILE A 94 1.34 13.80 14.41
N ASP A 95 1.34 13.79 13.08
CA ASP A 95 0.27 14.33 12.25
C ASP A 95 -1.06 13.60 12.50
N HIS A 96 -1.01 12.27 12.65
CA HIS A 96 -2.17 11.43 12.94
C HIS A 96 -2.85 11.84 14.26
N TYR A 97 -2.07 12.23 15.27
CA TYR A 97 -2.59 12.75 16.53
C TYR A 97 -3.08 14.20 16.40
N ASP A 98 -2.29 15.10 15.78
CA ASP A 98 -2.58 16.53 15.71
C ASP A 98 -3.85 16.84 14.90
N PHE A 99 -4.11 16.07 13.86
CA PHE A 99 -5.34 16.14 13.06
C PHE A 99 -6.44 15.22 13.59
N GLN A 100 -6.22 14.49 14.68
CA GLN A 100 -7.16 13.55 15.28
C GLN A 100 -7.66 12.48 14.31
N ALA A 101 -6.86 12.12 13.33
CA ALA A 101 -7.23 11.14 12.28
C ALA A 101 -7.51 9.74 12.87
N TYR A 102 -6.97 9.42 14.07
CA TYR A 102 -7.25 8.20 14.82
C TYR A 102 -8.73 8.02 15.20
N LEU A 103 -9.54 9.08 15.13
CA LEU A 103 -10.98 9.02 15.37
C LEU A 103 -11.77 8.40 14.20
N ASN A 104 -11.14 8.23 13.04
CA ASN A 104 -11.74 7.65 11.85
C ASN A 104 -10.92 6.43 11.36
N PRO A 105 -10.97 5.29 12.08
CA PRO A 105 -10.13 4.11 11.83
C PRO A 105 -10.65 3.19 10.72
N ILE A 106 -11.44 3.69 9.79
CA ILE A 106 -12.04 2.92 8.69
C ILE A 106 -11.88 3.62 7.35
N LEU A 107 -11.75 2.82 6.30
CA LEU A 107 -11.84 3.19 4.89
C LEU A 107 -12.96 2.36 4.25
N VAL A 108 -13.26 2.59 2.97
CA VAL A 108 -14.27 1.82 2.23
C VAL A 108 -13.94 0.32 2.17
N ASP A 109 -12.66 -0.03 2.12
CA ASP A 109 -12.15 -1.41 1.96
C ASP A 109 -11.18 -1.85 3.06
N ALA A 110 -10.97 -1.03 4.08
CA ALA A 110 -10.08 -1.31 5.21
C ALA A 110 -10.65 -0.80 6.54
N GLY A 111 -10.19 -1.37 7.63
CA GLY A 111 -10.62 -0.96 8.97
C GLY A 111 -10.29 -2.02 10.03
N PHE A 112 -10.46 -1.65 11.28
CA PHE A 112 -10.12 -2.51 12.41
C PHE A 112 -10.83 -3.87 12.37
N HIS A 113 -12.12 -3.92 12.05
CA HIS A 113 -12.93 -5.14 11.94
C HIS A 113 -12.64 -5.92 10.66
N ILE A 114 -12.41 -5.24 9.52
CA ILE A 114 -12.04 -5.87 8.25
C ILE A 114 -10.66 -6.58 8.39
N GLY A 115 -9.69 -5.90 9.00
CA GLY A 115 -8.38 -6.48 9.28
C GLY A 115 -8.41 -7.69 10.21
N PHE A 116 -9.38 -7.71 11.16
CA PHE A 116 -9.55 -8.84 12.09
C PHE A 116 -10.06 -10.11 11.38
N ALA A 117 -10.84 -9.99 10.32
CA ALA A 117 -11.34 -11.14 9.54
C ALA A 117 -10.20 -12.05 9.02
N ASN A 118 -9.01 -11.49 8.80
CA ASN A 118 -7.83 -12.25 8.38
C ASN A 118 -7.04 -12.88 9.55
N ARG A 119 -7.55 -12.81 10.79
CA ARG A 119 -6.82 -13.31 11.97
C ARG A 119 -6.46 -14.78 11.88
N PRO A 120 -7.32 -15.72 11.40
CA PRO A 120 -6.96 -17.13 11.25
C PRO A 120 -5.70 -17.33 10.39
N ASN A 121 -5.51 -16.54 9.34
CA ASN A 121 -4.39 -16.66 8.40
C ASN A 121 -3.04 -16.18 8.97
N ARG A 122 -3.03 -15.54 10.14
CA ARG A 122 -1.81 -15.08 10.82
C ARG A 122 -1.13 -16.15 11.68
N TYR A 123 -1.81 -17.29 11.90
CA TYR A 123 -1.33 -18.38 12.73
C TYR A 123 -0.97 -19.60 11.88
N ARG A 124 -0.02 -20.41 12.37
CA ARG A 124 0.39 -21.66 11.70
C ARG A 124 -0.22 -22.91 12.31
N PHE A 125 -0.87 -22.83 13.46
CA PHE A 125 -1.59 -23.90 14.16
C PHE A 125 -0.81 -25.21 14.28
N ARG A 126 0.47 -25.15 14.68
CA ARG A 126 1.37 -26.31 14.81
C ARG A 126 1.49 -26.84 16.23
N SER A 127 1.16 -26.03 17.22
CA SER A 127 1.26 -26.34 18.65
C SER A 127 0.00 -25.89 19.39
N THR A 128 -0.26 -26.46 20.58
CA THR A 128 -1.33 -26.00 21.47
C THR A 128 -1.17 -24.51 21.81
N GLU A 129 0.06 -24.03 21.93
CA GLU A 129 0.35 -22.61 22.19
C GLU A 129 -0.14 -21.70 21.06
N ASP A 130 -0.04 -22.10 19.79
CA ASP A 130 -0.56 -21.35 18.65
C ASP A 130 -2.08 -21.18 18.75
N TYR A 131 -2.79 -22.27 19.11
CA TYR A 131 -4.23 -22.24 19.32
C TYR A 131 -4.61 -21.37 20.53
N GLU A 132 -3.88 -21.46 21.65
CA GLU A 132 -4.16 -20.65 22.84
C GLU A 132 -3.97 -19.15 22.56
N LYS A 133 -2.93 -18.77 21.82
CA LYS A 133 -2.73 -17.38 21.36
C LYS A 133 -3.89 -16.91 20.48
N TYR A 134 -4.31 -17.75 19.55
CA TYR A 134 -5.44 -17.45 18.68
C TYR A 134 -6.75 -17.31 19.47
N ILE A 135 -7.04 -18.23 20.39
CA ILE A 135 -8.20 -18.18 21.30
C ILE A 135 -8.20 -16.89 22.12
N ARG A 136 -7.04 -16.48 22.63
CA ARG A 136 -6.88 -15.22 23.37
C ARG A 136 -7.26 -14.01 22.51
N ASP A 137 -6.80 -13.98 21.27
CA ASP A 137 -7.12 -12.90 20.35
C ASP A 137 -8.61 -12.82 20.01
N LEU A 138 -9.24 -13.99 19.74
CA LEU A 138 -10.68 -14.04 19.50
C LEU A 138 -11.48 -13.51 20.69
N LYS A 139 -11.11 -13.89 21.91
CA LYS A 139 -11.77 -13.42 23.17
C LYS A 139 -11.58 -11.95 23.41
N ALA A 140 -10.46 -11.36 22.98
CA ALA A 140 -10.18 -9.95 23.15
C ALA A 140 -10.93 -9.06 22.15
N PHE A 141 -11.46 -9.63 21.07
CA PHE A 141 -12.06 -8.87 19.97
C PHE A 141 -13.23 -7.96 20.40
N PRO A 142 -14.18 -8.35 21.27
CA PRO A 142 -15.22 -7.44 21.70
C PRO A 142 -14.67 -6.18 22.41
N LYS A 143 -13.66 -6.34 23.28
CA LYS A 143 -13.01 -5.21 23.97
C LYS A 143 -12.28 -4.30 22.96
N TYR A 144 -11.61 -4.88 21.98
CA TYR A 144 -10.96 -4.16 20.89
C TYR A 144 -11.97 -3.36 20.05
N VAL A 145 -13.11 -3.95 19.70
CA VAL A 145 -14.21 -3.27 18.99
C VAL A 145 -14.76 -2.11 19.79
N GLN A 146 -15.01 -2.29 21.08
CA GLN A 146 -15.54 -1.22 21.96
C GLN A 146 -14.63 0.00 21.99
N GLN A 147 -13.31 -0.18 22.05
CA GLN A 147 -12.36 0.94 22.03
C GLN A 147 -12.47 1.75 20.72
N HIS A 148 -12.55 1.08 19.58
CA HIS A 148 -12.72 1.76 18.30
C HIS A 148 -14.09 2.45 18.18
N ILE A 149 -15.17 1.83 18.68
CA ILE A 149 -16.49 2.45 18.75
C ILE A 149 -16.47 3.75 19.58
N GLU A 150 -15.79 3.75 20.71
CA GLU A 150 -15.65 4.97 21.54
C GLU A 150 -14.89 6.08 20.80
N LEU A 151 -13.82 5.76 20.07
CA LEU A 151 -13.11 6.73 19.24
C LEU A 151 -14.01 7.24 18.11
N MET A 152 -14.69 6.35 17.40
CA MET A 152 -15.58 6.74 16.28
C MET A 152 -16.78 7.58 16.75
N ARG A 153 -17.34 7.35 17.94
CA ARG A 153 -18.35 8.22 18.53
C ARG A 153 -17.81 9.63 18.79
N LYS A 154 -16.58 9.74 19.27
CA LYS A 154 -15.92 11.05 19.43
C LYS A 154 -15.67 11.69 18.07
N GLY A 155 -15.32 10.89 17.05
CA GLY A 155 -15.16 11.32 15.68
C GLY A 155 -16.45 11.93 15.12
N LEU A 156 -17.59 11.23 15.22
CA LEU A 156 -18.90 11.75 14.84
C LEU A 156 -19.20 13.10 15.55
N ALA A 157 -18.99 13.14 16.86
CA ALA A 157 -19.24 14.37 17.65
C ALA A 157 -18.33 15.54 17.27
N ARG A 158 -17.13 15.27 16.73
CA ARG A 158 -16.15 16.28 16.30
C ARG A 158 -16.19 16.56 14.79
N GLY A 159 -17.05 15.89 14.02
CA GLY A 159 -17.12 16.01 12.56
C GLY A 159 -15.98 15.32 11.82
N ILE A 160 -15.34 14.32 12.43
CA ILE A 160 -14.28 13.49 11.84
C ILE A 160 -14.85 12.09 11.63
N ALA A 161 -15.49 11.87 10.50
CA ALA A 161 -16.14 10.60 10.16
C ALA A 161 -16.16 10.36 8.65
N GLN A 162 -16.34 9.10 8.25
CA GLN A 162 -16.61 8.77 6.85
C GLN A 162 -18.02 9.21 6.44
N PRO A 163 -18.20 9.72 5.21
CA PRO A 163 -19.49 10.17 4.74
C PRO A 163 -20.42 9.01 4.37
N LYS A 164 -21.74 9.24 4.45
CA LYS A 164 -22.78 8.26 4.07
C LYS A 164 -22.56 7.69 2.67
N ALA A 165 -22.06 8.51 1.75
CA ALA A 165 -21.89 8.13 0.35
C ALA A 165 -21.07 6.86 0.13
N ILE A 166 -20.11 6.54 1.02
CA ILE A 166 -19.27 5.34 0.92
C ILE A 166 -19.75 4.19 1.81
N LEU A 167 -20.75 4.42 2.64
CA LEU A 167 -21.27 3.44 3.61
C LEU A 167 -22.43 2.60 3.05
N ASP A 168 -22.92 2.92 1.85
CA ASP A 168 -23.91 2.10 1.15
C ASP A 168 -23.30 0.73 0.80
N GLY A 169 -23.95 -0.34 1.29
CA GLY A 169 -23.46 -1.71 1.18
C GLY A 169 -22.20 -2.02 2.01
N TYR A 170 -21.85 -1.16 2.98
CA TYR A 170 -20.72 -1.40 3.90
C TYR A 170 -21.02 -2.55 4.89
N ASP A 171 -22.28 -2.87 5.08
CA ASP A 171 -22.76 -3.94 5.95
C ASP A 171 -22.20 -5.33 5.58
N VAL A 172 -21.81 -5.55 4.34
CA VAL A 172 -21.13 -6.78 3.92
C VAL A 172 -19.84 -7.03 4.69
N THR A 173 -19.14 -5.99 5.18
CA THR A 173 -17.88 -6.08 5.91
C THR A 173 -18.02 -6.68 7.32
N TYR A 174 -19.23 -6.76 7.85
CA TYR A 174 -19.51 -7.34 9.16
C TYR A 174 -20.62 -8.42 9.13
N ASN A 175 -21.66 -8.28 8.31
CA ASN A 175 -22.76 -9.26 8.23
C ASN A 175 -22.30 -10.64 7.75
N THR A 176 -21.31 -10.71 6.86
CA THR A 176 -20.75 -11.99 6.35
C THR A 176 -20.10 -12.85 7.44
N HIS A 177 -19.75 -12.24 8.58
CA HIS A 177 -19.14 -12.92 9.72
C HIS A 177 -20.14 -13.36 10.79
N LEU A 178 -21.40 -12.93 10.70
CA LEU A 178 -22.47 -13.28 11.62
C LEU A 178 -23.21 -14.53 11.11
N VAL A 179 -22.82 -15.69 11.63
CA VAL A 179 -23.41 -17.00 11.30
C VAL A 179 -24.22 -17.53 12.48
N ALA A 180 -25.28 -18.30 12.19
CA ALA A 180 -26.13 -18.89 13.22
C ALA A 180 -25.46 -20.08 13.94
N ASP A 181 -24.68 -20.86 13.21
CA ASP A 181 -23.88 -21.96 13.74
C ASP A 181 -22.40 -21.57 13.73
N TYR A 182 -21.75 -21.55 14.89
CA TYR A 182 -20.34 -21.20 15.03
C TYR A 182 -19.40 -22.08 14.18
N THR A 183 -19.82 -23.30 13.82
CA THR A 183 -19.04 -24.21 12.99
C THR A 183 -18.91 -23.75 11.54
N GLU A 184 -19.82 -22.88 11.09
CA GLU A 184 -19.80 -22.26 9.76
C GLU A 184 -18.89 -21.02 9.73
N SER A 185 -18.47 -20.53 10.89
CA SER A 185 -17.60 -19.36 10.97
C SER A 185 -16.20 -19.64 10.45
N SER A 186 -15.65 -18.74 9.62
CA SER A 186 -14.24 -18.79 9.21
C SER A 186 -13.27 -18.77 10.39
N PHE A 187 -13.67 -18.19 11.52
CA PHE A 187 -12.88 -18.18 12.76
C PHE A 187 -12.84 -19.56 13.44
N TYR A 188 -13.77 -20.45 13.15
CA TYR A 188 -13.76 -21.82 13.66
C TYR A 188 -12.98 -22.79 12.77
N ALA A 189 -12.70 -22.43 11.53
CA ALA A 189 -12.03 -23.28 10.55
C ALA A 189 -10.73 -23.94 11.08
N PRO A 190 -9.85 -23.26 11.86
CA PRO A 190 -8.66 -23.87 12.42
C PRO A 190 -8.93 -25.04 13.36
N PHE A 191 -10.11 -25.12 13.97
CA PHE A 191 -10.49 -26.19 14.91
C PHE A 191 -11.14 -27.40 14.23
N LEU A 192 -11.39 -27.34 12.91
CA LEU A 192 -11.94 -28.46 12.16
C LEU A 192 -10.91 -29.52 11.83
N GLN A 193 -9.61 -29.17 11.84
CA GLN A 193 -8.53 -30.09 11.52
C GLN A 193 -7.31 -29.76 12.36
N PHE A 194 -6.91 -30.71 13.21
CA PHE A 194 -5.69 -30.61 14.03
C PHE A 194 -4.53 -31.37 13.39
N PRO A 195 -3.28 -30.99 13.67
CA PRO A 195 -2.12 -31.82 13.38
C PRO A 195 -2.20 -33.20 14.06
N ASP A 196 -1.66 -34.24 13.39
CA ASP A 196 -1.66 -35.63 13.92
C ASP A 196 -0.90 -35.77 15.25
N SER A 197 -0.02 -34.82 15.56
CA SER A 197 0.78 -34.81 16.81
C SER A 197 -0.03 -34.44 18.06
N PHE A 198 -1.29 -33.97 17.92
CA PHE A 198 -2.12 -33.55 19.05
C PHE A 198 -2.78 -34.77 19.74
N SER A 199 -2.77 -34.81 21.08
CA SER A 199 -3.52 -35.77 21.84
C SER A 199 -5.03 -35.53 21.73
N GLU A 200 -5.84 -36.59 21.96
CA GLU A 200 -7.31 -36.44 21.95
C GLU A 200 -7.80 -35.56 23.11
N GLU A 201 -7.04 -35.48 24.21
CA GLU A 201 -7.31 -34.60 25.33
C GLU A 201 -7.11 -33.13 24.92
N ASP A 202 -5.96 -32.81 24.29
CA ASP A 202 -5.68 -31.48 23.78
C ASP A 202 -6.74 -31.02 22.76
N LYS A 203 -7.07 -31.91 21.80
CA LYS A 203 -8.12 -31.63 20.79
C LYS A 203 -9.45 -31.29 21.44
N THR A 204 -9.87 -32.13 22.43
CA THR A 204 -11.15 -31.93 23.13
C THR A 204 -11.18 -30.60 23.88
N GLU A 205 -10.09 -30.24 24.56
CA GLU A 205 -9.98 -28.97 25.29
C GLU A 205 -9.99 -27.79 24.34
N LEU A 206 -9.22 -27.84 23.25
CA LEU A 206 -9.13 -26.79 22.25
C LEU A 206 -10.44 -26.58 21.51
N LEU A 207 -11.17 -27.65 21.19
CA LEU A 207 -12.53 -27.56 20.59
C LEU A 207 -13.49 -26.80 21.52
N LYS A 208 -13.50 -27.11 22.81
CA LYS A 208 -14.33 -26.43 23.80
C LYS A 208 -13.95 -24.95 23.95
N LYS A 209 -12.66 -24.66 24.06
CA LYS A 209 -12.16 -23.27 24.16
C LYS A 209 -12.40 -22.50 22.87
N GLY A 210 -12.18 -23.14 21.72
CA GLY A 210 -12.39 -22.56 20.39
C GLY A 210 -13.85 -22.18 20.16
N LYS A 211 -14.80 -23.11 20.46
CA LYS A 211 -16.22 -22.79 20.41
C LYS A 211 -16.55 -21.54 21.23
N ASN A 212 -16.13 -21.51 22.49
CA ASN A 212 -16.41 -20.37 23.37
C ASN A 212 -15.79 -19.05 22.84
N ALA A 213 -14.56 -19.12 22.30
CA ALA A 213 -13.87 -17.95 21.74
C ALA A 213 -14.53 -17.43 20.46
N VAL A 214 -15.06 -18.32 19.63
CA VAL A 214 -15.80 -17.90 18.43
C VAL A 214 -17.14 -17.29 18.82
N GLU A 215 -17.97 -17.97 19.63
CA GLU A 215 -19.29 -17.51 20.00
C GLU A 215 -19.26 -16.19 20.81
N ASN A 216 -18.47 -16.15 21.89
CA ASN A 216 -18.42 -15.02 22.83
C ASN A 216 -17.29 -14.00 22.54
N GLY A 217 -16.46 -14.29 21.55
CA GLY A 217 -15.40 -13.40 21.07
C GLY A 217 -15.68 -12.90 19.68
N ALA A 218 -15.34 -13.67 18.63
CA ALA A 218 -15.44 -13.21 17.25
C ALA A 218 -16.88 -12.79 16.86
N LEU A 219 -17.89 -13.67 17.05
CA LEU A 219 -19.28 -13.36 16.69
C LEU A 219 -19.85 -12.22 17.53
N ALA A 220 -19.59 -12.22 18.85
CA ALA A 220 -20.02 -11.14 19.73
C ALA A 220 -19.39 -9.80 19.34
N GLY A 221 -18.12 -9.78 18.95
CA GLY A 221 -17.43 -8.58 18.45
C GLY A 221 -18.06 -8.06 17.17
N TYR A 222 -18.33 -8.92 16.18
CA TYR A 222 -19.02 -8.50 14.94
C TYR A 222 -20.45 -8.06 15.19
N GLN A 223 -21.14 -8.61 16.20
CA GLN A 223 -22.47 -8.13 16.58
C GLN A 223 -22.39 -6.68 17.12
N LEU A 224 -21.38 -6.36 17.94
CA LEU A 224 -21.13 -4.98 18.38
C LEU A 224 -20.82 -4.04 17.22
N VAL A 225 -20.02 -4.48 16.23
CA VAL A 225 -19.77 -3.72 15.00
C VAL A 225 -21.08 -3.42 14.29
N LYS A 226 -21.89 -4.47 14.03
CA LYS A 226 -23.18 -4.32 13.38
C LYS A 226 -24.10 -3.35 14.12
N ASP A 227 -24.28 -3.54 15.42
CA ASP A 227 -25.18 -2.71 16.24
C ASP A 227 -24.77 -1.25 16.19
N PHE A 228 -23.47 -0.96 16.25
CA PHE A 228 -22.94 0.40 16.17
C PHE A 228 -23.11 1.02 14.78
N PHE A 229 -22.75 0.29 13.72
CA PHE A 229 -22.87 0.83 12.35
C PHE A 229 -24.33 1.05 11.97
N ASP A 230 -25.19 0.09 12.20
CA ASP A 230 -26.59 0.17 11.79
C ASP A 230 -27.41 1.21 12.57
N ASN A 231 -27.14 1.37 13.87
CA ASN A 231 -27.99 2.16 14.77
C ASN A 231 -27.39 3.54 15.14
N GLU A 232 -26.08 3.75 14.99
CA GLU A 232 -25.42 4.98 15.40
C GLU A 232 -24.60 5.58 14.24
N TYR A 233 -23.60 4.88 13.72
CA TYR A 233 -22.60 5.49 12.85
C TYR A 233 -23.17 5.88 11.48
N ILE A 234 -23.85 4.96 10.78
CA ILE A 234 -24.43 5.24 9.46
C ILE A 234 -25.53 6.30 9.53
N PRO A 235 -26.48 6.25 10.49
CA PRO A 235 -27.50 7.29 10.63
C PRO A 235 -26.91 8.69 10.84
N ASP A 236 -25.84 8.83 11.65
CA ASP A 236 -25.23 10.09 12.05
C ASP A 236 -24.04 10.50 11.19
N ALA A 237 -23.62 9.68 10.21
CA ALA A 237 -22.54 10.00 9.28
C ALA A 237 -22.84 11.26 8.45
N PRO A 238 -21.84 12.09 8.12
CA PRO A 238 -22.04 13.30 7.31
C PRO A 238 -22.43 12.98 5.87
N ASP A 239 -23.13 13.91 5.23
CA ASP A 239 -23.45 13.85 3.81
C ASP A 239 -22.30 14.44 2.94
N GLU A 240 -21.50 15.35 3.51
CA GLU A 240 -20.35 15.98 2.85
C GLU A 240 -19.18 14.98 2.70
N ILE A 241 -18.62 14.93 1.49
CA ILE A 241 -17.62 13.91 1.12
C ILE A 241 -16.17 14.39 1.19
N GLY A 242 -15.92 15.67 1.30
CA GLY A 242 -14.55 16.24 1.27
C GLY A 242 -13.91 16.33 2.65
N ALA A 243 -12.61 16.06 2.74
CA ALA A 243 -11.84 16.26 3.97
C ALA A 243 -11.83 17.73 4.44
N SER A 244 -12.07 18.69 3.53
CA SER A 244 -12.23 20.11 3.84
C SER A 244 -13.36 20.42 4.84
N HIS A 245 -14.32 19.52 5.02
CA HIS A 245 -15.37 19.65 6.03
C HIS A 245 -14.94 19.25 7.45
N TRP A 246 -13.79 18.60 7.60
CA TRP A 246 -13.24 18.26 8.89
C TRP A 246 -12.71 19.50 9.64
N PRO A 247 -12.60 19.48 10.97
CA PRO A 247 -11.85 20.49 11.69
C PRO A 247 -10.43 20.61 11.16
N LYS A 248 -9.98 21.83 10.82
CA LYS A 248 -8.71 22.06 10.09
C LYS A 248 -8.61 21.29 8.75
N GLY A 249 -9.74 21.08 8.06
CA GLY A 249 -9.81 20.16 6.93
C GLY A 249 -8.94 20.57 5.75
N GLU A 250 -8.78 21.86 5.46
CA GLU A 250 -7.86 22.35 4.41
C GLU A 250 -6.40 22.04 4.77
N GLU A 251 -6.00 22.29 6.03
CA GLU A 251 -4.66 21.98 6.55
C GLU A 251 -4.41 20.48 6.57
N TYR A 252 -5.41 19.70 6.99
CA TYR A 252 -5.36 18.24 6.98
C TYR A 252 -5.17 17.70 5.56
N TYR A 253 -5.96 18.18 4.60
CA TYR A 253 -5.84 17.70 3.23
C TYR A 253 -4.49 18.08 2.60
N GLN A 254 -4.00 19.32 2.81
CA GLN A 254 -2.66 19.71 2.36
C GLN A 254 -1.58 18.82 3.00
N ASN A 255 -1.70 18.49 4.29
CA ASN A 255 -0.80 17.56 4.95
C ASN A 255 -0.84 16.17 4.32
N ARG A 256 -2.05 15.63 4.01
CA ARG A 256 -2.17 14.34 3.31
C ARG A 256 -1.58 14.38 1.91
N ALA A 257 -1.79 15.46 1.17
CA ALA A 257 -1.17 15.64 -0.15
C ALA A 257 0.36 15.61 -0.05
N ASN A 258 0.95 16.36 0.90
CA ASN A 258 2.40 16.37 1.13
C ASN A 258 2.92 14.98 1.54
N TYR A 259 2.23 14.30 2.46
CA TYR A 259 2.61 12.96 2.91
C TYR A 259 2.62 11.95 1.75
N TYR A 260 1.53 11.88 0.98
CA TYR A 260 1.41 10.88 -0.09
C TYR A 260 2.23 11.19 -1.34
N THR A 261 2.54 12.46 -1.60
CA THR A 261 3.40 12.87 -2.73
C THR A 261 4.85 13.11 -2.31
N THR A 262 5.11 13.15 -1.02
CA THR A 262 6.43 13.42 -0.41
C THR A 262 7.08 14.71 -0.91
N ASN A 263 6.28 15.73 -1.24
CA ASN A 263 6.73 17.06 -1.67
C ASN A 263 5.85 18.16 -1.05
N ASP A 264 6.28 19.41 -1.18
CA ASP A 264 5.61 20.58 -0.61
C ASP A 264 4.75 21.34 -1.64
N LEU A 265 4.31 20.66 -2.70
CA LEU A 265 3.44 21.28 -3.70
C LEU A 265 2.07 21.59 -3.09
N SER A 266 1.55 22.77 -3.41
CA SER A 266 0.20 23.14 -3.05
C SER A 266 -0.82 22.22 -3.75
N VAL A 267 -1.98 22.03 -3.13
CA VAL A 267 -3.11 21.31 -3.72
C VAL A 267 -3.45 21.85 -5.12
N LYS A 268 -3.32 23.18 -5.32
CA LYS A 268 -3.55 23.80 -6.63
C LYS A 268 -2.53 23.37 -7.68
N GLU A 269 -1.25 23.33 -7.35
CA GLU A 269 -0.20 22.90 -8.29
C GLU A 269 -0.38 21.43 -8.69
N ILE A 270 -0.79 20.57 -7.75
CA ILE A 270 -1.11 19.16 -8.01
C ILE A 270 -2.32 19.07 -8.95
N HIS A 271 -3.39 19.81 -8.68
CA HIS A 271 -4.59 19.86 -9.53
C HIS A 271 -4.26 20.30 -10.95
N ASP A 272 -3.54 21.41 -11.09
CA ASP A 272 -3.13 21.95 -12.38
C ASP A 272 -2.22 20.98 -13.15
N THR A 273 -1.36 20.23 -12.44
CA THR A 273 -0.55 19.15 -13.03
C THR A 273 -1.46 18.05 -13.57
N GLY A 274 -2.48 17.66 -12.81
CA GLY A 274 -3.48 16.68 -13.26
C GLY A 274 -4.19 17.12 -14.55
N LEU A 275 -4.65 18.36 -14.62
CA LEU A 275 -5.31 18.90 -15.81
C LEU A 275 -4.39 18.88 -17.04
N ARG A 276 -3.11 19.27 -16.90
CA ARG A 276 -2.13 19.23 -18.00
C ARG A 276 -1.89 17.80 -18.50
N GLU A 277 -1.75 16.86 -17.58
CA GLU A 277 -1.54 15.44 -17.92
C GLU A 277 -2.77 14.82 -18.60
N VAL A 278 -3.97 15.16 -18.14
CA VAL A 278 -5.22 14.72 -18.78
C VAL A 278 -5.26 15.18 -20.26
N GLU A 279 -4.95 16.45 -20.55
CA GLU A 279 -4.94 16.94 -21.94
C GLU A 279 -3.82 16.28 -22.77
N ARG A 280 -2.62 16.12 -22.24
CA ARG A 280 -1.53 15.42 -22.93
C ARG A 280 -1.92 13.98 -23.32
N ILE A 281 -2.43 13.21 -22.35
CA ILE A 281 -2.79 11.81 -22.58
C ILE A 281 -3.97 11.70 -23.55
N LYS A 282 -4.91 12.62 -23.50
CA LYS A 282 -6.04 12.70 -24.44
C LYS A 282 -5.57 12.81 -25.89
N GLU A 283 -4.54 13.63 -26.17
CA GLU A 283 -3.94 13.73 -27.51
C GLU A 283 -3.31 12.40 -27.95
N GLU A 284 -2.62 11.70 -27.05
CA GLU A 284 -2.05 10.37 -27.34
C GLU A 284 -3.16 9.32 -27.58
N MET A 285 -4.23 9.32 -26.80
CA MET A 285 -5.40 8.46 -27.00
C MET A 285 -6.02 8.65 -28.38
N GLU A 286 -6.16 9.90 -28.83
CA GLU A 286 -6.68 10.19 -30.18
C GLU A 286 -5.74 9.67 -31.28
N ALA A 287 -4.42 9.74 -31.07
CA ALA A 287 -3.45 9.19 -32.01
C ALA A 287 -3.55 7.66 -32.10
N VAL A 288 -3.72 6.97 -30.95
CA VAL A 288 -3.90 5.52 -30.91
C VAL A 288 -5.23 5.08 -31.51
N MET A 289 -6.32 5.82 -31.26
CA MET A 289 -7.62 5.58 -31.88
C MET A 289 -7.53 5.63 -33.43
N LYS A 290 -6.77 6.60 -33.98
CA LYS A 290 -6.51 6.68 -35.43
C LYS A 290 -5.72 5.45 -35.94
N LYS A 291 -4.71 4.97 -35.18
CA LYS A 291 -3.97 3.75 -35.51
C LYS A 291 -4.87 2.50 -35.50
N ALA A 292 -5.88 2.45 -34.63
CA ALA A 292 -6.89 1.39 -34.62
C ALA A 292 -7.85 1.45 -35.83
N GLY A 293 -7.79 2.49 -36.64
CA GLY A 293 -8.67 2.69 -37.81
C GLY A 293 -10.11 3.07 -37.44
N PHE A 294 -10.37 3.44 -36.20
CA PHE A 294 -11.71 3.79 -35.75
C PHE A 294 -12.14 5.16 -36.31
N LYS A 295 -13.37 5.19 -36.85
CA LYS A 295 -13.95 6.40 -37.46
C LYS A 295 -15.07 6.92 -36.57
N GLY A 296 -14.73 7.70 -35.57
CA GLY A 296 -15.67 8.26 -34.64
C GLY A 296 -14.98 9.17 -33.62
N THR A 297 -15.71 9.65 -32.66
CA THR A 297 -15.19 10.42 -31.54
C THR A 297 -14.51 9.52 -30.51
N ARG A 298 -13.67 10.08 -29.64
CA ARG A 298 -13.08 9.36 -28.50
C ARG A 298 -14.17 8.75 -27.60
N LYS A 299 -15.26 9.45 -27.38
CA LYS A 299 -16.40 8.95 -26.58
C LYS A 299 -17.02 7.68 -27.21
N GLU A 300 -17.20 7.67 -28.51
CA GLU A 300 -17.71 6.49 -29.24
C GLU A 300 -16.71 5.33 -29.21
N PHE A 301 -15.40 5.62 -29.26
CA PHE A 301 -14.38 4.60 -29.14
C PHE A 301 -14.33 3.99 -27.74
N ILE A 302 -14.41 4.81 -26.70
CA ILE A 302 -14.52 4.33 -25.32
C ILE A 302 -15.78 3.47 -25.13
N GLN A 303 -16.91 3.89 -25.70
CA GLN A 303 -18.14 3.08 -25.65
C GLN A 303 -17.98 1.75 -26.40
N PHE A 304 -17.34 1.75 -27.55
CA PHE A 304 -17.02 0.53 -28.28
C PHE A 304 -16.15 -0.41 -27.43
N LEU A 305 -15.09 0.07 -26.82
CA LEU A 305 -14.21 -0.73 -25.95
C LEU A 305 -14.97 -1.32 -24.74
N ARG A 306 -15.92 -0.57 -24.17
CA ARG A 306 -16.72 -1.00 -23.03
C ARG A 306 -17.77 -2.06 -23.36
N THR A 307 -18.22 -2.16 -24.61
CA THR A 307 -19.40 -2.96 -24.97
C THR A 307 -19.14 -4.09 -25.96
N ASP A 308 -18.03 -4.05 -26.71
CA ASP A 308 -17.77 -5.10 -27.67
C ASP A 308 -17.21 -6.35 -26.97
N PRO A 309 -17.89 -7.53 -27.12
CA PRO A 309 -17.52 -8.76 -26.43
C PRO A 309 -16.11 -9.28 -26.73
N GLN A 310 -15.50 -8.84 -27.83
CA GLN A 310 -14.14 -9.26 -28.19
C GLN A 310 -13.09 -8.89 -27.14
N PHE A 311 -13.37 -7.87 -26.33
CA PHE A 311 -12.45 -7.34 -25.32
C PHE A 311 -12.59 -7.99 -23.95
N TYR A 312 -13.50 -8.95 -23.78
CA TYR A 312 -13.81 -9.50 -22.46
C TYR A 312 -13.57 -11.01 -22.40
N PRO A 313 -13.02 -11.51 -21.28
CA PRO A 313 -12.86 -12.96 -21.09
C PRO A 313 -14.21 -13.64 -20.92
N LYS A 314 -14.31 -14.89 -21.39
CA LYS A 314 -15.53 -15.69 -21.29
C LYS A 314 -15.61 -16.48 -19.98
N THR A 315 -14.46 -16.74 -19.36
CA THR A 315 -14.37 -17.49 -18.10
C THR A 315 -13.31 -16.89 -17.17
N PRO A 316 -13.43 -17.08 -15.84
CA PRO A 316 -12.38 -16.73 -14.89
C PRO A 316 -11.01 -17.34 -15.26
N GLN A 317 -11.02 -18.59 -15.72
CA GLN A 317 -9.77 -19.29 -16.10
C GLN A 317 -9.11 -18.65 -17.32
N GLU A 318 -9.86 -18.16 -18.29
CA GLU A 318 -9.32 -17.44 -19.45
C GLU A 318 -8.59 -16.17 -19.01
N LEU A 319 -9.17 -15.38 -18.11
CA LEU A 319 -8.55 -14.17 -17.57
C LEU A 319 -7.25 -14.49 -16.80
N LEU A 320 -7.28 -15.49 -15.91
CA LEU A 320 -6.10 -15.93 -15.16
C LEU A 320 -5.00 -16.47 -16.08
N SER A 321 -5.38 -17.26 -17.08
CA SER A 321 -4.42 -17.80 -18.05
C SER A 321 -3.77 -16.69 -18.88
N TYR A 322 -4.51 -15.65 -19.25
CA TYR A 322 -3.99 -14.50 -19.97
C TYR A 322 -3.04 -13.68 -19.10
N ALA A 323 -3.38 -13.41 -17.84
CA ALA A 323 -2.49 -12.75 -16.90
C ALA A 323 -1.18 -13.52 -16.69
N ALA A 324 -1.25 -14.84 -16.52
CA ALA A 324 -0.07 -15.70 -16.38
C ALA A 324 0.80 -15.71 -17.64
N TYR A 325 0.19 -15.73 -18.85
CA TYR A 325 0.91 -15.61 -20.12
C TYR A 325 1.65 -14.27 -20.21
N LEU A 326 0.98 -13.15 -19.92
CA LEU A 326 1.59 -11.81 -19.92
C LEU A 326 2.73 -11.70 -18.91
N SER A 327 2.56 -12.26 -17.72
CA SER A 327 3.59 -12.31 -16.68
C SER A 327 4.84 -13.03 -17.20
N LYS A 328 4.65 -14.20 -17.82
CA LYS A 328 5.79 -14.97 -18.36
C LYS A 328 6.45 -14.31 -19.56
N LYS A 329 5.68 -13.61 -20.37
CA LYS A 329 6.21 -12.82 -21.50
C LYS A 329 7.04 -11.63 -20.97
N ALA A 330 6.60 -10.94 -19.93
CA ALA A 330 7.32 -9.85 -19.29
C ALA A 330 8.65 -10.33 -18.67
N ASP A 331 8.65 -11.48 -17.96
CA ASP A 331 9.88 -12.10 -17.42
C ASP A 331 10.99 -12.19 -18.49
N GLY A 332 10.64 -12.62 -19.68
CA GLY A 332 11.61 -12.78 -20.79
C GLY A 332 12.20 -11.48 -21.31
N LYS A 333 11.59 -10.33 -20.98
CA LYS A 333 12.05 -8.99 -21.40
C LYS A 333 12.89 -8.26 -20.35
N LEU A 334 12.81 -8.67 -19.08
CA LEU A 334 13.51 -8.01 -17.98
C LEU A 334 15.02 -7.83 -18.17
N PRO A 335 15.80 -8.82 -18.70
CA PRO A 335 17.25 -8.68 -18.85
C PRO A 335 17.69 -7.52 -19.75
N ALA A 336 16.82 -7.02 -20.62
CA ALA A 336 17.11 -5.86 -21.45
C ALA A 336 17.07 -4.52 -20.68
N LEU A 337 16.33 -4.49 -19.56
CA LEU A 337 16.08 -3.27 -18.78
C LEU A 337 16.69 -3.32 -17.38
N PHE A 338 17.04 -4.50 -16.86
CA PHE A 338 17.52 -4.70 -15.50
C PHE A 338 18.80 -5.52 -15.47
N SER A 339 19.77 -5.08 -14.68
CA SER A 339 21.04 -5.81 -14.44
C SER A 339 20.89 -6.84 -13.32
N LYS A 340 19.97 -6.63 -12.36
CA LYS A 340 19.64 -7.54 -11.27
C LYS A 340 18.17 -7.94 -11.36
N LEU A 341 17.90 -9.23 -11.22
CA LEU A 341 16.54 -9.78 -11.18
C LEU A 341 16.27 -10.39 -9.80
N PRO A 342 15.01 -10.34 -9.30
CA PRO A 342 14.68 -10.88 -7.99
C PRO A 342 14.84 -12.40 -7.94
N ARG A 343 15.29 -12.93 -6.80
CA ARG A 343 15.36 -14.38 -6.53
C ARG A 343 14.00 -14.97 -6.14
N GLN A 344 13.15 -14.16 -5.52
CA GLN A 344 11.82 -14.60 -5.09
C GLN A 344 10.90 -14.76 -6.30
N PRO A 345 10.25 -15.93 -6.48
CA PRO A 345 9.22 -16.11 -7.49
C PRO A 345 7.91 -15.44 -7.10
N TYR A 346 7.00 -15.33 -8.08
CA TYR A 346 5.61 -14.96 -7.85
C TYR A 346 4.65 -15.88 -8.59
N THR A 347 3.38 -15.87 -8.17
CA THR A 347 2.27 -16.61 -8.79
C THR A 347 1.15 -15.66 -9.20
N VAL A 348 0.24 -16.12 -10.04
CA VAL A 348 -0.98 -15.42 -10.44
C VAL A 348 -2.16 -16.14 -9.81
N GLU A 349 -2.89 -15.46 -8.93
CA GLU A 349 -3.98 -16.04 -8.14
C GLU A 349 -5.26 -15.22 -8.30
N PRO A 350 -6.44 -15.83 -8.20
CA PRO A 350 -7.68 -15.06 -8.16
C PRO A 350 -7.83 -14.33 -6.82
N VAL A 351 -8.43 -13.15 -6.85
CA VAL A 351 -8.89 -12.49 -5.62
C VAL A 351 -9.86 -13.40 -4.88
N ALA A 352 -9.72 -13.52 -3.57
CA ALA A 352 -10.59 -14.35 -2.75
C ALA A 352 -12.08 -13.97 -2.93
N PRO A 353 -13.00 -14.94 -3.11
CA PRO A 353 -14.39 -14.68 -3.49
C PRO A 353 -15.15 -13.71 -2.57
N HIS A 354 -14.84 -13.72 -1.26
CA HIS A 354 -15.50 -12.82 -0.28
C HIS A 354 -15.01 -11.36 -0.39
N LEU A 355 -13.86 -11.10 -0.99
CA LEU A 355 -13.33 -9.75 -1.22
C LEU A 355 -13.68 -9.24 -2.62
N ALA A 356 -13.75 -10.13 -3.60
CA ALA A 356 -13.81 -9.81 -5.02
C ALA A 356 -14.90 -8.78 -5.44
N PRO A 357 -16.13 -8.78 -4.87
CA PRO A 357 -17.17 -7.83 -5.27
C PRO A 357 -16.86 -6.35 -5.01
N LYS A 358 -16.07 -6.06 -3.98
CA LYS A 358 -15.68 -4.69 -3.59
C LYS A 358 -14.19 -4.40 -3.86
N TYR A 359 -13.51 -5.31 -4.55
CA TYR A 359 -12.06 -5.23 -4.80
C TYR A 359 -11.76 -4.66 -6.18
N THR A 360 -10.61 -3.98 -6.30
CA THR A 360 -10.08 -3.47 -7.58
C THR A 360 -9.75 -4.59 -8.58
N GLY A 361 -9.32 -4.25 -9.79
CA GLY A 361 -8.99 -5.20 -10.87
C GLY A 361 -7.89 -6.20 -10.54
N GLY A 362 -6.92 -5.83 -9.71
CA GLY A 362 -5.84 -6.68 -9.24
C GLY A 362 -4.97 -5.99 -8.21
N ARG A 363 -4.07 -6.74 -7.57
CA ARG A 363 -3.08 -6.24 -6.62
C ARG A 363 -1.93 -7.22 -6.45
N TYR A 364 -0.74 -6.70 -6.20
CA TYR A 364 0.37 -7.51 -5.71
C TYR A 364 0.30 -7.69 -4.19
N SER A 365 0.53 -8.92 -3.74
CA SER A 365 0.68 -9.30 -2.34
C SER A 365 2.08 -9.90 -2.13
N GLY A 366 2.94 -9.20 -1.41
CA GLY A 366 4.29 -9.65 -1.12
C GLY A 366 4.32 -10.80 -0.11
N ALA A 367 5.39 -11.58 -0.15
CA ALA A 367 5.72 -12.57 0.87
C ALA A 367 7.12 -12.30 1.43
N PRO A 368 7.37 -12.57 2.74
CA PRO A 368 8.71 -12.43 3.30
C PRO A 368 9.73 -13.31 2.57
N ILE A 369 10.94 -12.82 2.32
CA ILE A 369 11.98 -13.52 1.56
C ILE A 369 12.35 -14.89 2.17
N ASN A 370 12.23 -15.03 3.51
CA ASN A 370 12.52 -16.27 4.23
C ASN A 370 11.29 -17.17 4.41
N SER A 371 10.16 -16.85 3.73
CA SER A 371 8.96 -17.69 3.77
C SER A 371 9.01 -18.77 2.69
N THR A 372 8.15 -19.78 2.83
CA THR A 372 7.92 -20.80 1.80
C THR A 372 6.85 -20.36 0.78
N ARG A 373 6.39 -19.10 0.85
CA ARG A 373 5.39 -18.52 -0.04
C ARG A 373 6.06 -17.70 -1.11
N ALA A 374 5.51 -17.74 -2.31
CA ALA A 374 5.83 -16.80 -3.39
C ALA A 374 5.13 -15.45 -3.17
N GLY A 375 5.56 -14.41 -3.85
CA GLY A 375 4.72 -13.23 -4.06
C GLY A 375 3.48 -13.60 -4.89
N GLU A 376 2.38 -12.88 -4.74
CA GLU A 376 1.12 -13.20 -5.40
C GLU A 376 0.61 -11.98 -6.19
N TYR A 377 0.44 -12.13 -7.48
CA TYR A 377 -0.32 -11.21 -8.31
C TYR A 377 -1.78 -11.66 -8.32
N TRP A 378 -2.63 -10.96 -7.58
CA TRP A 378 -4.06 -11.22 -7.52
C TRP A 378 -4.78 -10.59 -8.68
N VAL A 379 -5.60 -11.37 -9.38
CA VAL A 379 -6.45 -10.92 -10.49
C VAL A 379 -7.91 -11.08 -10.08
N ASN A 380 -8.68 -10.01 -10.18
CA ASN A 380 -10.10 -10.04 -9.81
C ASN A 380 -10.92 -10.66 -10.94
N THR A 381 -11.42 -11.87 -10.70
CA THR A 381 -12.25 -12.62 -11.63
C THR A 381 -13.77 -12.44 -11.44
N TYR A 382 -14.17 -11.58 -10.50
CA TYR A 382 -15.56 -11.23 -10.28
C TYR A 382 -16.06 -10.27 -11.38
N ASP A 383 -17.29 -10.46 -11.85
CA ASP A 383 -17.94 -9.63 -12.87
C ASP A 383 -17.07 -9.46 -14.14
N LEU A 384 -16.88 -10.55 -14.89
CA LEU A 384 -16.06 -10.57 -16.11
C LEU A 384 -16.38 -9.46 -17.14
N PRO A 385 -17.64 -9.01 -17.29
CA PRO A 385 -17.96 -7.84 -18.13
C PRO A 385 -17.28 -6.54 -17.69
N SER A 386 -16.77 -6.46 -16.46
CA SER A 386 -15.98 -5.33 -15.94
C SER A 386 -14.47 -5.53 -16.07
N ARG A 387 -14.01 -6.62 -16.70
CA ARG A 387 -12.59 -7.02 -16.76
C ARG A 387 -12.08 -7.08 -18.20
N PRO A 388 -11.86 -5.93 -18.86
CA PRO A 388 -11.44 -5.93 -20.26
C PRO A 388 -10.00 -6.42 -20.41
N LEU A 389 -9.77 -7.23 -21.45
CA LEU A 389 -8.45 -7.81 -21.75
C LEU A 389 -7.40 -6.78 -22.17
N TYR A 390 -7.82 -5.66 -22.77
CA TYR A 390 -6.90 -4.61 -23.25
C TYR A 390 -6.16 -3.86 -22.12
N VAL A 391 -6.64 -3.90 -20.88
CA VAL A 391 -5.90 -3.32 -19.74
C VAL A 391 -4.98 -4.31 -19.04
N MET A 392 -5.11 -5.61 -19.35
CA MET A 392 -4.34 -6.66 -18.67
C MET A 392 -2.82 -6.55 -18.86
N PRO A 393 -2.28 -6.12 -20.03
CA PRO A 393 -0.84 -5.89 -20.14
C PRO A 393 -0.34 -4.85 -19.14
N SER A 394 -1.02 -3.71 -19.00
CA SER A 394 -0.65 -2.66 -18.04
C SER A 394 -0.78 -3.13 -16.59
N LEU A 395 -1.90 -3.77 -16.23
CA LEU A 395 -2.10 -4.31 -14.89
C LEU A 395 -1.00 -5.33 -14.53
N THR A 396 -0.65 -6.23 -15.45
CA THR A 396 0.40 -7.23 -15.23
C THR A 396 1.77 -6.57 -15.02
N LEU A 397 2.11 -5.55 -15.81
CA LEU A 397 3.36 -4.81 -15.66
C LEU A 397 3.43 -4.03 -14.34
N HIS A 398 2.29 -3.52 -13.86
CA HIS A 398 2.16 -2.80 -12.59
C HIS A 398 2.32 -3.74 -11.39
N GLU A 399 1.55 -4.82 -11.35
CA GLU A 399 1.46 -5.69 -10.18
C GLU A 399 2.59 -6.74 -10.13
N ALA A 400 2.93 -7.33 -11.27
CA ALA A 400 3.97 -8.35 -11.37
C ALA A 400 5.34 -7.74 -11.68
N VAL A 401 5.86 -7.96 -12.88
CA VAL A 401 7.18 -7.48 -13.30
C VAL A 401 7.08 -6.60 -14.55
N PRO A 402 7.82 -5.49 -14.59
CA PRO A 402 8.83 -4.99 -13.64
C PRO A 402 8.28 -4.22 -12.42
N GLY A 403 6.97 -4.21 -12.18
CA GLY A 403 6.31 -3.41 -11.17
C GLY A 403 6.52 -3.88 -9.72
N HIS A 404 5.43 -3.96 -8.96
CA HIS A 404 5.46 -4.17 -7.51
C HIS A 404 6.20 -5.43 -7.06
N HIS A 405 6.07 -6.56 -7.79
CA HIS A 405 6.82 -7.77 -7.42
C HIS A 405 8.33 -7.55 -7.52
N LEU A 406 8.82 -7.05 -8.66
CA LEU A 406 10.27 -6.84 -8.84
C LEU A 406 10.81 -5.86 -7.81
N GLN A 407 10.14 -4.73 -7.61
CA GLN A 407 10.53 -3.70 -6.64
C GLN A 407 10.60 -4.27 -5.21
N SER A 408 9.51 -4.90 -4.76
CA SER A 408 9.41 -5.44 -3.40
C SER A 408 10.43 -6.56 -3.14
N ALA A 409 10.58 -7.49 -4.10
CA ALA A 409 11.51 -8.59 -3.95
C ALA A 409 12.97 -8.13 -3.95
N LEU A 410 13.34 -7.16 -4.81
CA LEU A 410 14.69 -6.58 -4.79
C LEU A 410 14.96 -5.82 -3.49
N THR A 411 13.99 -5.06 -2.98
CA THR A 411 14.15 -4.35 -1.69
C THR A 411 14.45 -5.31 -0.55
N GLN A 412 13.77 -6.46 -0.48
CA GLN A 412 14.02 -7.48 0.54
C GLN A 412 15.41 -8.16 0.42
N GLU A 413 16.09 -8.01 -0.72
CA GLU A 413 17.45 -8.51 -0.96
C GLU A 413 18.56 -7.51 -0.61
N LEU A 414 18.21 -6.32 -0.12
CA LEU A 414 19.15 -5.26 0.28
C LEU A 414 19.61 -5.48 1.73
N GLU A 415 20.60 -6.37 1.92
CA GLU A 415 21.10 -6.79 3.25
C GLU A 415 21.82 -5.66 4.03
N HIS A 416 22.26 -4.60 3.34
CA HIS A 416 22.95 -3.46 3.93
C HIS A 416 22.03 -2.44 4.60
N LEU A 417 20.71 -2.53 4.36
CA LEU A 417 19.74 -1.58 4.91
C LEU A 417 19.29 -1.96 6.33
N PRO A 418 19.09 -0.98 7.21
CA PRO A 418 18.46 -1.21 8.51
C PRO A 418 17.08 -1.86 8.36
N GLN A 419 16.71 -2.72 9.30
CA GLN A 419 15.48 -3.54 9.23
C GLN A 419 14.20 -2.72 8.98
N PHE A 420 14.09 -1.50 9.53
CA PHE A 420 12.90 -0.67 9.33
C PHE A 420 12.69 -0.28 7.87
N ARG A 421 13.77 -0.13 7.08
CA ARG A 421 13.71 0.22 5.65
C ARG A 421 13.08 -0.88 4.80
N ASN A 422 13.13 -2.14 5.25
CA ASN A 422 12.44 -3.25 4.60
C ASN A 422 10.92 -3.25 4.87
N ASN A 423 10.48 -2.49 5.89
CA ASN A 423 9.08 -2.45 6.33
C ASN A 423 8.39 -1.11 6.05
N ILE A 424 9.13 -0.07 5.66
CA ILE A 424 8.54 1.21 5.27
C ILE A 424 8.05 1.15 3.82
N TYR A 425 6.89 1.71 3.57
CA TYR A 425 6.35 1.86 2.22
C TYR A 425 6.04 3.33 1.96
N ILE A 426 6.64 3.89 0.91
CA ILE A 426 6.38 5.25 0.46
C ILE A 426 5.56 5.17 -0.81
N SER A 427 4.29 5.59 -0.72
CA SER A 427 3.30 5.42 -1.76
C SER A 427 3.73 6.06 -3.09
N ALA A 428 4.30 7.28 -3.06
CA ALA A 428 4.79 7.95 -4.27
C ALA A 428 5.88 7.16 -5.00
N PHE A 429 6.77 6.50 -4.27
CA PHE A 429 7.81 5.66 -4.85
C PHE A 429 7.23 4.36 -5.40
N GLY A 430 6.45 3.63 -4.58
CA GLY A 430 5.90 2.33 -4.96
C GLY A 430 4.92 2.41 -6.13
N GLU A 431 3.95 3.29 -6.04
CA GLU A 431 2.92 3.46 -7.07
C GLU A 431 3.46 4.20 -8.31
N GLY A 432 4.37 5.15 -8.09
CA GLY A 432 5.09 5.81 -9.19
C GLY A 432 5.92 4.82 -10.00
N TRP A 433 6.60 3.88 -9.34
CA TRP A 433 7.32 2.79 -9.98
C TRP A 433 6.37 1.85 -10.74
N GLY A 434 5.22 1.47 -10.15
CA GLY A 434 4.20 0.66 -10.82
C GLY A 434 3.73 1.31 -12.13
N LEU A 435 3.39 2.60 -12.10
CA LEU A 435 2.95 3.35 -13.28
C LEU A 435 4.07 3.55 -14.30
N TYR A 436 5.31 3.80 -13.85
CA TYR A 436 6.49 3.82 -14.71
C TYR A 436 6.75 2.45 -15.36
N SER A 437 6.48 1.36 -14.66
CA SER A 437 6.57 0.00 -15.21
C SER A 437 5.56 -0.25 -16.33
N GLU A 438 4.37 0.32 -16.25
CA GLU A 438 3.41 0.32 -17.36
C GLU A 438 3.99 1.05 -18.58
N PHE A 439 4.65 2.20 -18.39
CA PHE A 439 5.34 2.92 -19.48
C PHE A 439 6.47 2.09 -20.10
N LEU A 440 7.27 1.36 -19.30
CA LEU A 440 8.32 0.46 -19.81
C LEU A 440 7.77 -0.64 -20.73
N GLY A 441 6.50 -0.97 -20.59
CA GLY A 441 5.81 -1.91 -21.49
C GLY A 441 5.88 -1.53 -22.98
N ILE A 442 6.04 -0.25 -23.29
CA ILE A 442 6.28 0.23 -24.67
C ILE A 442 7.62 -0.31 -25.18
N GLU A 443 8.69 -0.13 -24.41
CA GLU A 443 10.05 -0.57 -24.74
C GLU A 443 10.18 -2.10 -24.72
N MET A 444 9.40 -2.77 -23.87
CA MET A 444 9.30 -4.22 -23.78
C MET A 444 8.49 -4.84 -24.93
N GLY A 445 7.76 -4.04 -25.73
CA GLY A 445 6.86 -4.53 -26.79
C GLY A 445 5.70 -5.36 -26.24
N MET A 446 5.13 -4.95 -25.07
CA MET A 446 4.01 -5.64 -24.42
C MET A 446 2.64 -5.22 -24.97
N TYR A 447 2.55 -4.06 -25.63
CA TYR A 447 1.33 -3.52 -26.23
C TYR A 447 1.30 -3.88 -27.71
N GLU A 448 0.76 -5.06 -28.05
CA GLU A 448 0.84 -5.64 -29.41
C GLU A 448 -0.22 -5.06 -30.34
N THR A 449 -1.33 -4.59 -29.79
CA THR A 449 -2.43 -4.02 -30.57
C THR A 449 -2.66 -2.55 -30.18
N PRO A 450 -3.29 -1.74 -31.07
CA PRO A 450 -3.73 -0.41 -30.68
C PRO A 450 -4.71 -0.41 -29.48
N TYR A 451 -5.41 -1.50 -29.24
CA TYR A 451 -6.30 -1.64 -28.10
C TYR A 451 -5.53 -1.81 -26.78
N ASP A 452 -4.44 -2.59 -26.79
CA ASP A 452 -3.56 -2.72 -25.62
C ASP A 452 -2.89 -1.37 -25.28
N ASP A 453 -2.43 -0.63 -26.32
CA ASP A 453 -1.84 0.70 -26.11
C ASP A 453 -2.87 1.72 -25.62
N PHE A 454 -4.13 1.63 -26.09
CA PHE A 454 -5.21 2.42 -25.51
C PHE A 454 -5.56 1.99 -24.09
N GLY A 455 -5.41 0.71 -23.76
CA GLY A 455 -5.53 0.19 -22.40
C GLY A 455 -4.48 0.78 -21.46
N ARG A 456 -3.22 0.86 -21.92
CA ARG A 456 -2.14 1.56 -21.20
C ARG A 456 -2.48 3.02 -20.97
N LEU A 457 -2.89 3.72 -22.02
CA LEU A 457 -3.30 5.13 -21.90
C LEU A 457 -4.53 5.31 -21.02
N THR A 458 -5.45 4.35 -21.00
CA THR A 458 -6.59 4.35 -20.06
C THR A 458 -6.09 4.31 -18.61
N TYR A 459 -5.10 3.49 -18.30
CA TYR A 459 -4.51 3.39 -16.97
C TYR A 459 -3.70 4.64 -16.61
N GLU A 460 -2.91 5.17 -17.53
CA GLU A 460 -2.18 6.42 -17.31
C GLU A 460 -3.15 7.60 -17.13
N MET A 461 -4.19 7.70 -17.97
CA MET A 461 -5.26 8.71 -17.86
C MET A 461 -5.98 8.61 -16.52
N TRP A 462 -6.32 7.42 -16.09
CA TRP A 462 -6.93 7.19 -14.78
C TRP A 462 -6.10 7.80 -13.65
N ARG A 463 -4.76 7.56 -13.65
CA ARG A 463 -3.86 8.12 -12.64
C ARG A 463 -3.68 9.64 -12.77
N ALA A 464 -3.74 10.18 -13.97
CA ALA A 464 -3.79 11.65 -14.18
C ALA A 464 -5.10 12.25 -13.66
N CYS A 465 -6.25 11.61 -13.94
CA CYS A 465 -7.55 12.02 -13.40
C CYS A 465 -7.56 12.03 -11.87
N ARG A 466 -6.83 11.10 -11.20
CA ARG A 466 -6.74 11.08 -9.73
C ARG A 466 -6.22 12.40 -9.16
N LEU A 467 -5.26 13.08 -9.80
CA LEU A 467 -4.77 14.38 -9.36
C LEU A 467 -5.86 15.45 -9.41
N VAL A 468 -6.78 15.33 -10.36
CA VAL A 468 -7.90 16.28 -10.54
C VAL A 468 -9.06 15.97 -9.60
N VAL A 469 -9.45 14.71 -9.50
CA VAL A 469 -10.65 14.33 -8.75
C VAL A 469 -10.44 14.25 -7.25
N ASP A 470 -9.27 13.80 -6.77
CA ASP A 470 -8.94 13.78 -5.34
C ASP A 470 -8.90 15.21 -4.78
N THR A 471 -8.18 16.12 -5.46
CA THR A 471 -8.19 17.56 -5.12
C THR A 471 -9.57 18.17 -5.31
N GLY A 472 -10.32 17.74 -6.33
CA GLY A 472 -11.70 18.14 -6.58
C GLY A 472 -12.61 17.84 -5.39
N ILE A 473 -12.56 16.62 -4.86
CA ILE A 473 -13.34 16.20 -3.70
C ILE A 473 -12.92 17.00 -2.45
N HIS A 474 -11.62 16.95 -2.12
CA HIS A 474 -11.14 17.33 -0.80
C HIS A 474 -10.83 18.83 -0.64
N ALA A 475 -10.69 19.57 -1.75
CA ALA A 475 -10.42 21.01 -1.72
C ALA A 475 -11.43 21.86 -2.50
N TYR A 476 -12.05 21.31 -3.54
CA TYR A 476 -12.91 22.11 -4.43
C TYR A 476 -14.40 21.74 -4.36
N GLY A 477 -14.81 20.87 -3.45
CA GLY A 477 -16.21 20.54 -3.15
C GLY A 477 -16.92 19.77 -4.28
N TRP A 478 -16.17 18.99 -5.08
CA TRP A 478 -16.78 18.14 -6.10
C TRP A 478 -17.67 17.08 -5.45
N GLN A 479 -18.80 16.80 -6.13
CA GLN A 479 -19.74 15.80 -5.68
C GLN A 479 -19.37 14.41 -6.24
N ARG A 480 -19.75 13.35 -5.53
CA ARG A 480 -19.47 11.95 -5.91
C ARG A 480 -19.81 11.64 -7.37
N GLN A 481 -21.00 12.03 -7.85
CA GLN A 481 -21.41 11.79 -9.24
C GLN A 481 -20.53 12.54 -10.23
N GLN A 482 -20.12 13.77 -9.91
CA GLN A 482 -19.22 14.54 -10.76
C GLN A 482 -17.87 13.84 -10.96
N VAL A 483 -17.35 13.19 -9.93
CA VAL A 483 -16.09 12.40 -10.00
C VAL A 483 -16.28 11.17 -10.87
N ILE A 484 -17.38 10.42 -10.67
CA ILE A 484 -17.72 9.24 -11.49
C ILE A 484 -17.83 9.63 -12.96
N ASP A 485 -18.55 10.71 -13.27
CA ASP A 485 -18.76 11.20 -14.63
C ASP A 485 -17.42 11.62 -15.26
N TYR A 486 -16.56 12.32 -14.50
CA TYR A 486 -15.23 12.75 -14.96
C TYR A 486 -14.34 11.54 -15.33
N LEU A 487 -14.26 10.52 -14.47
CA LEU A 487 -13.53 9.29 -14.75
C LEU A 487 -14.11 8.55 -15.96
N ALA A 488 -15.43 8.44 -16.04
CA ALA A 488 -16.12 7.76 -17.12
C ALA A 488 -15.96 8.45 -18.48
N GLU A 489 -15.82 9.77 -18.50
CA GLU A 489 -15.59 10.56 -19.73
C GLU A 489 -14.17 10.39 -20.24
N HIS A 490 -13.18 10.33 -19.35
CA HIS A 490 -11.77 10.37 -19.73
C HIS A 490 -11.12 9.00 -19.91
N THR A 491 -11.67 7.94 -19.32
CA THR A 491 -11.09 6.58 -19.31
C THR A 491 -12.01 5.56 -19.96
N ALA A 492 -11.46 4.43 -20.37
CA ALA A 492 -12.24 3.26 -20.80
C ALA A 492 -12.50 2.25 -19.65
N LEU A 493 -12.33 2.67 -18.39
CA LEU A 493 -12.71 1.88 -17.23
C LEU A 493 -14.21 1.57 -17.21
N SER A 494 -14.61 0.45 -16.61
CA SER A 494 -16.02 0.15 -16.39
C SER A 494 -16.65 1.20 -15.45
N ILE A 495 -17.96 1.43 -15.58
CA ILE A 495 -18.66 2.34 -14.66
C ILE A 495 -18.60 1.85 -13.22
N HIS A 496 -18.64 0.53 -13.03
CA HIS A 496 -18.43 -0.08 -11.71
C HIS A 496 -17.08 0.31 -11.12
N GLU A 497 -16.00 0.22 -11.89
CA GLU A 497 -14.66 0.60 -11.43
C GLU A 497 -14.53 2.10 -11.16
N CYS A 498 -15.10 2.96 -12.01
CA CYS A 498 -15.18 4.41 -11.74
C CYS A 498 -15.89 4.70 -10.41
N THR A 499 -16.95 3.97 -10.09
CA THR A 499 -17.72 4.11 -8.85
C THR A 499 -16.92 3.65 -7.63
N THR A 500 -16.35 2.45 -7.69
CA THR A 500 -15.55 1.87 -6.59
C THR A 500 -14.33 2.73 -6.27
N GLU A 501 -13.65 3.21 -7.30
CA GLU A 501 -12.49 4.09 -7.14
C GLU A 501 -12.87 5.48 -6.58
N THR A 502 -14.01 6.03 -6.99
CA THR A 502 -14.52 7.28 -6.41
C THR A 502 -14.75 7.13 -4.90
N ASP A 503 -15.37 6.04 -4.48
CA ASP A 503 -15.61 5.77 -3.05
C ASP A 503 -14.30 5.59 -2.28
N ARG A 504 -13.30 4.98 -2.92
CA ARG A 504 -11.95 4.87 -2.37
C ARG A 504 -11.29 6.24 -2.17
N TYR A 505 -11.36 7.15 -3.16
CA TYR A 505 -10.79 8.50 -3.03
C TYR A 505 -11.47 9.30 -1.94
N ILE A 506 -12.80 9.24 -1.86
CA ILE A 506 -13.58 9.88 -0.78
C ILE A 506 -13.10 9.41 0.59
N SER A 507 -12.88 8.11 0.76
CA SER A 507 -12.52 7.53 2.05
C SER A 507 -11.06 7.72 2.44
N TRP A 508 -10.16 7.98 1.46
CA TRP A 508 -8.71 8.00 1.67
C TRP A 508 -8.03 9.24 1.04
N PRO A 509 -8.19 10.42 1.66
CA PRO A 509 -7.70 11.69 1.13
C PRO A 509 -6.21 11.67 0.79
N GLY A 510 -5.85 12.12 -0.40
CA GLY A 510 -4.47 12.31 -0.86
C GLY A 510 -3.74 11.07 -1.36
N GLN A 511 -4.16 9.84 -0.98
CA GLN A 511 -3.45 8.63 -1.41
C GLN A 511 -3.39 8.47 -2.93
N ALA A 512 -4.48 8.81 -3.61
CA ALA A 512 -4.59 8.70 -5.05
C ALA A 512 -3.60 9.59 -5.83
N LEU A 513 -3.07 10.63 -5.20
CA LEU A 513 -2.09 11.56 -5.79
C LEU A 513 -0.72 10.90 -6.02
N SER A 514 -0.37 9.92 -5.20
CA SER A 514 0.94 9.25 -5.19
C SER A 514 1.38 8.73 -6.56
N TYR A 515 0.49 8.08 -7.26
CA TYR A 515 0.73 7.34 -8.51
C TYR A 515 1.35 8.22 -9.59
N LYS A 516 0.62 9.26 -9.98
CA LYS A 516 1.06 10.12 -11.08
C LYS A 516 2.20 11.03 -10.68
N MET A 517 2.23 11.51 -9.45
CA MET A 517 3.34 12.36 -8.96
C MET A 517 4.66 11.56 -8.93
N GLY A 518 4.63 10.31 -8.50
CA GLY A 518 5.79 9.44 -8.53
C GLY A 518 6.26 9.10 -9.95
N ASP A 519 5.33 8.73 -10.85
CA ASP A 519 5.62 8.47 -12.26
C ASP A 519 6.29 9.65 -12.97
N LEU A 520 5.74 10.85 -12.76
CA LEU A 520 6.30 12.08 -13.34
C LEU A 520 7.73 12.33 -12.85
N LYS A 521 8.01 12.14 -11.55
CA LYS A 521 9.35 12.31 -11.01
C LYS A 521 10.32 11.26 -11.56
N ILE A 522 9.95 10.00 -11.66
CA ILE A 522 10.83 8.95 -12.23
C ILE A 522 11.15 9.26 -13.69
N LYS A 523 10.15 9.67 -14.49
CA LYS A 523 10.34 10.05 -15.91
C LYS A 523 11.22 11.30 -16.06
N GLU A 524 11.04 12.30 -15.19
CA GLU A 524 11.89 13.49 -15.13
C GLU A 524 13.35 13.11 -14.86
N LEU A 525 13.60 12.28 -13.83
CA LEU A 525 14.95 11.85 -13.46
C LEU A 525 15.60 11.00 -14.54
N ARG A 526 14.83 10.15 -15.22
CA ARG A 526 15.31 9.39 -16.37
C ARG A 526 15.72 10.30 -17.52
N SER A 527 14.90 11.31 -17.84
CA SER A 527 15.23 12.30 -18.88
C SER A 527 16.48 13.07 -18.51
N LYS A 528 16.60 13.56 -17.26
CA LYS A 528 17.77 14.24 -16.71
C LYS A 528 19.05 13.38 -16.85
N ALA A 529 18.98 12.10 -16.48
CA ALA A 529 20.11 11.19 -16.61
C ALA A 529 20.49 10.96 -18.08
N THR A 530 19.52 10.73 -18.96
CA THR A 530 19.73 10.53 -20.39
C THR A 530 20.39 11.76 -21.04
N GLU A 531 19.90 12.97 -20.74
CA GLU A 531 20.45 14.23 -21.28
C GLU A 531 21.86 14.52 -20.81
N GLN A 532 22.16 14.22 -19.54
CA GLN A 532 23.44 14.51 -18.93
C GLN A 532 24.54 13.49 -19.24
N LEU A 533 24.17 12.21 -19.36
CA LEU A 533 25.11 11.10 -19.63
C LEU A 533 25.25 10.78 -21.12
N LYS A 534 24.28 11.12 -21.96
CA LYS A 534 24.29 10.89 -23.41
C LYS A 534 24.65 9.45 -23.79
N ASP A 535 25.78 9.24 -24.47
CA ASP A 535 26.24 7.92 -24.91
C ASP A 535 26.65 7.01 -23.74
N ASP A 536 26.91 7.56 -22.56
CA ASP A 536 27.22 6.82 -21.32
C ASP A 536 25.95 6.40 -20.53
N PHE A 537 24.76 6.80 -21.00
CA PHE A 537 23.51 6.40 -20.35
C PHE A 537 23.18 4.93 -20.61
N ASP A 538 23.14 4.14 -19.54
CA ASP A 538 22.65 2.75 -19.56
C ASP A 538 21.37 2.64 -18.71
N ILE A 539 20.26 2.25 -19.35
CA ILE A 539 18.96 2.09 -18.68
C ILE A 539 19.01 1.04 -17.57
N ARG A 540 19.83 0.00 -17.70
CA ARG A 540 19.97 -1.06 -16.71
C ARG A 540 20.69 -0.54 -15.47
N ALA A 541 21.73 0.29 -15.66
CA ALA A 541 22.44 0.95 -14.59
C ALA A 541 21.57 2.01 -13.89
N PHE A 542 20.77 2.76 -14.66
CA PHE A 542 19.81 3.71 -14.12
C PHE A 542 18.77 3.01 -13.21
N HIS A 543 18.14 1.93 -13.66
CA HIS A 543 17.18 1.18 -12.84
C HIS A 543 17.85 0.53 -11.61
N GLN A 544 19.09 0.05 -11.76
CA GLN A 544 19.86 -0.48 -10.63
C GLN A 544 20.13 0.61 -9.58
N ALA A 545 20.52 1.82 -10.00
CA ALA A 545 20.71 2.95 -9.10
C ALA A 545 19.40 3.33 -8.40
N LEU A 546 18.32 3.49 -9.16
CA LEU A 546 17.01 3.89 -8.63
C LEU A 546 16.47 2.94 -7.55
N LEU A 547 16.74 1.63 -7.67
CA LEU A 547 16.26 0.59 -6.76
C LEU A 547 17.29 0.19 -5.67
N SER A 548 18.49 0.80 -5.65
CA SER A 548 19.60 0.37 -4.78
C SER A 548 19.37 0.65 -3.29
N GLU A 549 18.51 1.62 -2.98
CA GLU A 549 18.25 2.09 -1.62
C GLU A 549 16.84 1.74 -1.12
N GLY A 550 16.12 0.84 -1.81
CA GLY A 550 14.74 0.48 -1.47
C GLY A 550 13.77 1.64 -1.72
N THR A 551 12.75 1.77 -0.88
CA THR A 551 11.73 2.84 -1.03
C THR A 551 12.27 4.19 -0.53
N LEU A 552 11.94 5.27 -1.26
CA LEU A 552 12.46 6.63 -1.01
C LEU A 552 11.35 7.67 -1.12
N THR A 553 11.55 8.82 -0.47
CA THR A 553 10.78 10.02 -0.82
C THR A 553 11.24 10.54 -2.19
N LEU A 554 10.38 11.31 -2.89
CA LEU A 554 10.75 11.85 -4.21
C LEU A 554 11.98 12.76 -4.17
N PRO A 555 12.20 13.62 -3.14
CA PRO A 555 13.44 14.36 -3.00
C PRO A 555 14.69 13.48 -2.80
N LEU A 556 14.59 12.43 -1.98
CA LEU A 556 15.71 11.48 -1.80
C LEU A 556 16.03 10.70 -3.07
N MET A 557 15.00 10.34 -3.84
CA MET A 557 15.18 9.71 -5.15
C MET A 557 15.93 10.62 -6.11
N GLU A 558 15.65 11.92 -6.11
CA GLU A 558 16.37 12.89 -6.92
C GLU A 558 17.85 12.99 -6.50
N GLN A 559 18.14 13.10 -5.21
CA GLN A 559 19.51 13.11 -4.69
C GLN A 559 20.28 11.84 -5.09
N LEU A 560 19.65 10.67 -4.99
CA LEU A 560 20.26 9.40 -5.38
C LEU A 560 20.64 9.38 -6.87
N ILE A 561 19.73 9.82 -7.75
CA ILE A 561 19.99 9.86 -9.19
C ILE A 561 21.04 10.93 -9.54
N ASP A 562 21.07 12.07 -8.86
CA ASP A 562 22.11 13.07 -9.05
C ASP A 562 23.51 12.52 -8.69
N ARG A 563 23.62 11.76 -7.61
CA ARG A 563 24.86 11.06 -7.26
C ARG A 563 25.26 10.05 -8.33
N TYR A 564 24.31 9.21 -8.78
CA TYR A 564 24.56 8.26 -9.88
C TYR A 564 25.11 8.95 -11.13
N ILE A 565 24.52 10.07 -11.55
CA ILE A 565 24.97 10.84 -12.70
C ILE A 565 26.43 11.34 -12.51
N GLN A 566 26.76 11.86 -11.32
CA GLN A 566 28.11 12.33 -11.01
C GLN A 566 29.14 11.19 -10.99
N GLU A 567 28.77 10.04 -10.42
CA GLU A 567 29.65 8.86 -10.37
C GLU A 567 29.99 8.34 -11.78
N VAL A 568 29.00 8.29 -12.68
CA VAL A 568 29.23 7.86 -14.08
C VAL A 568 30.14 8.84 -14.80
N LYS A 569 29.94 10.16 -14.65
CA LYS A 569 30.82 11.18 -15.25
C LYS A 569 32.26 11.06 -14.75
N THR A 570 32.44 10.92 -13.44
CA THR A 570 33.79 10.83 -12.84
C THR A 570 34.54 9.55 -13.23
N LYS A 571 33.86 8.46 -13.54
CA LYS A 571 34.49 7.20 -14.00
C LYS A 571 34.96 7.27 -15.45
N ASN A 572 34.37 8.15 -16.26
CA ASN A 572 34.63 8.27 -17.68
C ASN A 572 35.58 9.44 -18.02
N ASP A 573 35.86 10.35 -17.06
CA ASP A 573 36.92 11.37 -17.09
C ASP A 573 38.26 10.76 -16.66
#